data_39c07a04e544f353446fbf30ecfab8a0
#
_entry.id   39c07a04e544f353446fbf30ecfab8a0
#
_cell.length_a   1.000
_cell.length_b   1.000
_cell.length_c   1.000
_cell.angle_alpha   90.00
_cell.angle_beta   90.00
_cell.angle_gamma   90.00
#
_symmetry.space_group_name_H-M   'P 1'
#
loop_
_entity.id
_entity.type
_entity.pdbx_description
1 polymer ?
#
loop_
_entity_poly.entity_id
_entity_poly.type
_entity_poly.pdbx_seq_one_letter_code
_entity_poly.pdbx_strand_id
1 'polypeptide(L)'
;SRLLLTLATGTGKTSVAFQICWKLWTTRWNRAGEPRRPKILFLADRNFLVDDPMAKDFAPFGDARHKIESGEVVQGRDMYFAIYQAMAEDERRAGLFRKYPRDFFDLVVVDECHRGSARADSAWRDILNHFEPAAQLGMTATPLREDSRDTYLYFGNPLYTYSLQQGIADGFLAPYRVHRVITEWDAAGWRPSKDELDRYGRAIPDDEYQTKDFERVVALRARTEAIA
;
A
#
# COMPACT_ATOMS: atom_id res chain seq x y z
N SER A 1 -13.42 -8.15 12.48
CA SER A 1 -12.22 -9.02 12.35
C SER A 1 -11.22 -8.39 11.38
N ARG A 2 -9.91 -8.56 11.66
CA ARG A 2 -8.81 -8.06 10.84
C ARG A 2 -7.96 -9.23 10.38
N LEU A 3 -7.60 -9.25 9.12
CA LEU A 3 -6.81 -10.31 8.48
C LEU A 3 -5.71 -9.68 7.65
N LEU A 4 -4.54 -10.30 7.59
CA LEU A 4 -3.41 -9.86 6.77
C LEU A 4 -2.97 -10.99 5.83
N LEU A 5 -2.80 -10.67 4.55
CA LEU A 5 -2.15 -11.52 3.57
C LEU A 5 -0.86 -10.84 3.11
N THR A 6 0.24 -11.58 3.17
CA THR A 6 1.52 -11.12 2.64
C THR A 6 1.86 -11.92 1.40
N LEU A 7 1.87 -11.25 0.24
CA LEU A 7 2.17 -11.88 -1.05
C LEU A 7 3.18 -11.02 -1.81
N ALA A 8 4.25 -11.65 -2.28
CA ALA A 8 5.30 -10.95 -3.04
C ALA A 8 4.70 -10.21 -4.25
N THR A 9 5.35 -9.12 -4.67
CA THR A 9 4.93 -8.38 -5.86
C THR A 9 4.98 -9.28 -7.09
N GLY A 10 3.96 -9.18 -7.95
CA GLY A 10 3.87 -10.00 -9.17
C GLY A 10 3.28 -11.40 -8.98
N THR A 11 2.87 -11.78 -7.76
CA THR A 11 2.28 -13.11 -7.47
C THR A 11 0.74 -13.15 -7.51
N GLY A 12 0.11 -12.11 -8.07
CA GLY A 12 -1.34 -12.11 -8.28
C GLY A 12 -2.18 -11.66 -7.09
N LYS A 13 -1.68 -10.74 -6.23
CA LYS A 13 -2.44 -10.16 -5.10
C LYS A 13 -3.85 -9.72 -5.51
N THR A 14 -3.95 -8.96 -6.59
CA THR A 14 -5.23 -8.45 -7.10
C THR A 14 -6.20 -9.57 -7.48
N SER A 15 -5.70 -10.62 -8.13
CA SER A 15 -6.51 -11.79 -8.49
C SER A 15 -6.99 -12.54 -7.26
N VAL A 16 -6.16 -12.64 -6.20
CA VAL A 16 -6.57 -13.22 -4.91
C VAL A 16 -7.68 -12.37 -4.27
N ALA A 17 -7.52 -11.05 -4.24
CA ALA A 17 -8.55 -10.13 -3.76
C ALA A 17 -9.86 -10.30 -4.54
N PHE A 18 -9.79 -10.36 -5.87
CA PHE A 18 -10.95 -10.60 -6.72
C PHE A 18 -11.65 -11.92 -6.35
N GLN A 19 -10.92 -13.02 -6.24
CA GLN A 19 -11.50 -14.34 -5.93
C GLN A 19 -12.20 -14.36 -4.58
N ILE A 20 -11.62 -13.71 -3.56
CA ILE A 20 -12.25 -13.56 -2.23
C ILE A 20 -13.55 -12.77 -2.36
N CYS A 21 -13.50 -11.60 -2.98
CA CYS A 21 -14.67 -10.74 -3.17
C CYS A 21 -15.76 -11.43 -4.00
N TRP A 22 -15.38 -12.12 -5.09
CA TRP A 22 -16.28 -12.84 -5.96
C TRP A 22 -17.00 -13.99 -5.25
N LYS A 23 -16.26 -14.77 -4.47
CA LYS A 23 -16.84 -15.86 -3.69
C LYS A 23 -17.85 -15.34 -2.68
N LEU A 24 -17.52 -14.31 -1.92
CA LEU A 24 -18.42 -13.71 -0.95
C LEU A 24 -19.66 -13.11 -1.61
N TRP A 25 -19.49 -12.43 -2.75
CA TRP A 25 -20.58 -11.80 -3.49
C TRP A 25 -21.54 -12.82 -4.12
N THR A 26 -21.02 -13.89 -4.71
CA THR A 26 -21.83 -14.95 -5.34
C THR A 26 -22.58 -15.78 -4.31
N THR A 27 -21.98 -16.04 -3.15
CA THR A 27 -22.62 -16.75 -2.03
C THR A 27 -23.54 -15.87 -1.19
N ARG A 28 -23.61 -14.55 -1.50
CA ARG A 28 -24.36 -13.55 -0.74
C ARG A 28 -23.99 -13.46 0.73
N TRP A 29 -22.73 -13.79 1.04
CA TRP A 29 -22.25 -13.65 2.41
C TRP A 29 -22.23 -12.17 2.80
N ASN A 30 -22.86 -11.84 3.92
CA ASN A 30 -22.76 -10.53 4.54
C ASN A 30 -22.78 -10.70 6.06
N ARG A 31 -22.31 -9.69 6.77
CA ARG A 31 -22.17 -9.77 8.24
C ARG A 31 -23.49 -9.89 8.98
N ALA A 32 -24.54 -9.34 8.45
CA ALA A 32 -25.87 -9.36 9.06
C ALA A 32 -26.63 -10.68 8.82
N GLY A 33 -26.14 -11.54 7.91
CA GLY A 33 -26.85 -12.76 7.51
C GLY A 33 -28.16 -12.48 6.74
N GLU A 34 -28.27 -11.29 6.15
CA GLU A 34 -29.45 -10.86 5.41
C GLU A 34 -29.48 -11.46 3.98
N PRO A 35 -30.67 -11.56 3.33
CA PRO A 35 -30.79 -12.07 1.96
C PRO A 35 -30.33 -11.04 0.91
N ARG A 36 -29.18 -10.41 1.11
CA ARG A 36 -28.55 -9.44 0.20
C ARG A 36 -27.11 -9.83 -0.13
N ARG A 37 -26.58 -9.23 -1.18
CA ARG A 37 -25.13 -9.30 -1.48
C ARG A 37 -24.32 -8.43 -0.52
N PRO A 38 -23.05 -8.77 -0.27
CA PRO A 38 -22.18 -7.93 0.55
C PRO A 38 -21.90 -6.59 -0.11
N LYS A 39 -21.71 -5.57 0.73
CA LYS A 39 -21.12 -4.30 0.36
C LYS A 39 -19.61 -4.38 0.62
N ILE A 40 -18.80 -4.28 -0.43
CA ILE A 40 -17.35 -4.46 -0.35
C ILE A 40 -16.68 -3.16 -0.77
N LEU A 41 -15.73 -2.69 0.03
CA LEU A 41 -14.86 -1.55 -0.29
C LEU A 41 -13.46 -2.04 -0.60
N PHE A 42 -12.94 -1.70 -1.78
CA PHE A 42 -11.54 -1.88 -2.16
C PHE A 42 -10.82 -0.53 -2.07
N LEU A 43 -9.84 -0.46 -1.18
CA LEU A 43 -9.05 0.75 -0.90
C LEU A 43 -7.60 0.57 -1.36
N ALA A 44 -7.05 1.59 -2.02
CA ALA A 44 -5.64 1.67 -2.39
C ALA A 44 -5.09 3.09 -2.22
N ASP A 45 -3.77 3.26 -2.36
CA ASP A 45 -3.10 4.55 -2.20
C ASP A 45 -3.05 5.39 -3.48
N ARG A 46 -3.26 4.77 -4.67
CA ARG A 46 -3.12 5.41 -5.97
C ARG A 46 -4.22 5.02 -6.94
N ASN A 47 -4.57 5.95 -7.82
CA ASN A 47 -5.63 5.74 -8.81
C ASN A 47 -5.40 4.51 -9.69
N PHE A 48 -4.20 4.27 -10.20
CA PHE A 48 -3.95 3.12 -11.07
C PHE A 48 -4.15 1.77 -10.35
N LEU A 49 -3.93 1.71 -9.01
CA LEU A 49 -4.21 0.51 -8.19
C LEU A 49 -5.71 0.30 -7.94
N VAL A 50 -6.53 1.25 -8.31
CA VAL A 50 -7.99 1.19 -8.27
C VAL A 50 -8.55 0.97 -9.68
N ASP A 51 -8.12 1.77 -10.66
CA ASP A 51 -8.68 1.81 -12.00
C ASP A 51 -8.39 0.53 -12.78
N ASP A 52 -7.15 0.05 -12.74
CA ASP A 52 -6.74 -1.14 -13.48
C ASP A 52 -7.42 -2.41 -12.94
N PRO A 53 -7.43 -2.71 -11.63
CA PRO A 53 -8.20 -3.82 -11.08
C PRO A 53 -9.69 -3.71 -11.37
N MET A 54 -10.30 -2.53 -11.18
CA MET A 54 -11.72 -2.32 -11.46
C MET A 54 -12.09 -2.62 -12.90
N ALA A 55 -11.24 -2.21 -13.85
CA ALA A 55 -11.48 -2.40 -15.28
C ALA A 55 -11.23 -3.84 -15.74
N LYS A 56 -10.24 -4.53 -15.17
CA LYS A 56 -9.78 -5.86 -15.60
C LYS A 56 -10.28 -6.97 -14.68
N ASP A 57 -9.63 -7.15 -13.52
CA ASP A 57 -9.90 -8.29 -12.63
C ASP A 57 -11.35 -8.29 -12.12
N PHE A 58 -11.85 -7.13 -11.74
CA PHE A 58 -13.21 -6.99 -11.20
C PHE A 58 -14.28 -6.71 -12.26
N ALA A 59 -13.94 -6.78 -13.56
CA ALA A 59 -14.90 -6.63 -14.65
C ALA A 59 -16.15 -7.54 -14.54
N PRO A 60 -16.04 -8.80 -14.05
CA PRO A 60 -17.20 -9.69 -13.91
C PRO A 60 -18.30 -9.18 -12.97
N PHE A 61 -18.01 -8.22 -12.06
CA PHE A 61 -19.06 -7.61 -11.23
C PHE A 61 -20.01 -6.70 -12.01
N GLY A 62 -19.69 -6.35 -13.26
CA GLY A 62 -20.56 -5.53 -14.13
C GLY A 62 -20.97 -4.21 -13.47
N ASP A 63 -22.26 -3.90 -13.50
CA ASP A 63 -22.83 -2.67 -12.94
C ASP A 63 -22.86 -2.64 -11.40
N ALA A 64 -22.51 -3.73 -10.73
CA ALA A 64 -22.37 -3.72 -9.27
C ALA A 64 -21.15 -2.90 -8.78
N ARG A 65 -20.23 -2.52 -9.68
CA ARG A 65 -19.04 -1.71 -9.38
C ARG A 65 -19.36 -0.22 -9.32
N HIS A 66 -18.68 0.47 -8.42
CA HIS A 66 -18.71 1.93 -8.32
C HIS A 66 -17.37 2.45 -7.83
N LYS A 67 -16.80 3.42 -8.54
CA LYS A 67 -15.64 4.17 -8.07
C LYS A 67 -16.13 5.39 -7.29
N ILE A 68 -15.67 5.50 -6.04
CA ILE A 68 -15.98 6.66 -5.20
C ILE A 68 -15.05 7.81 -5.61
N GLU A 69 -15.65 8.83 -6.21
CA GLU A 69 -14.98 10.07 -6.63
C GLU A 69 -15.79 11.27 -6.17
N SER A 70 -15.16 12.44 -6.10
CA SER A 70 -15.82 13.76 -6.06
C SER A 70 -16.86 14.01 -4.96
N GLY A 71 -16.88 13.24 -3.88
CA GLY A 71 -17.70 13.56 -2.70
C GLY A 71 -19.17 13.15 -2.78
N GLU A 72 -19.58 12.40 -3.80
CA GLU A 72 -20.94 11.84 -3.87
C GLU A 72 -21.03 10.50 -3.14
N VAL A 73 -22.16 10.32 -2.44
CA VAL A 73 -22.47 9.07 -1.73
C VAL A 73 -23.43 8.25 -2.57
N VAL A 74 -22.95 7.15 -3.12
CA VAL A 74 -23.75 6.16 -3.83
C VAL A 74 -23.90 4.93 -2.95
N GLN A 75 -25.13 4.49 -2.68
CA GLN A 75 -25.39 3.34 -1.78
C GLN A 75 -25.94 2.11 -2.51
N GLY A 76 -26.36 2.26 -3.77
CA GLY A 76 -27.02 1.22 -4.55
C GLY A 76 -26.10 0.21 -5.22
N ARG A 77 -24.81 0.18 -4.93
CA ARG A 77 -23.85 -0.75 -5.53
C ARG A 77 -23.36 -1.78 -4.51
N ASP A 78 -22.66 -2.80 -4.96
CA ASP A 78 -22.15 -3.87 -4.09
C ASP A 78 -20.62 -3.80 -3.96
N MET A 79 -19.90 -3.40 -5.01
CA MET A 79 -18.46 -3.32 -5.05
C MET A 79 -17.99 -1.89 -5.24
N TYR A 80 -17.32 -1.33 -4.25
CA TYR A 80 -16.86 0.04 -4.21
C TYR A 80 -15.34 0.10 -4.30
N PHE A 81 -14.82 1.07 -5.04
CA PHE A 81 -13.40 1.30 -5.24
C PHE A 81 -13.06 2.73 -4.86
N ALA A 82 -12.02 2.92 -4.06
CA ALA A 82 -11.59 4.25 -3.68
C ALA A 82 -10.07 4.32 -3.42
N ILE A 83 -9.51 5.50 -3.61
CA ILE A 83 -8.22 5.84 -3.01
C ILE A 83 -8.45 6.47 -1.63
N TYR A 84 -7.46 6.34 -0.73
CA TYR A 84 -7.57 6.92 0.62
C TYR A 84 -7.89 8.41 0.58
N GLN A 85 -7.23 9.14 -0.32
CA GLN A 85 -7.36 10.59 -0.46
C GLN A 85 -8.78 11.03 -0.89
N ALA A 86 -9.49 10.18 -1.65
CA ALA A 86 -10.88 10.47 -2.06
C ALA A 86 -11.86 10.31 -0.89
N MET A 87 -11.53 9.46 0.08
CA MET A 87 -12.38 9.19 1.24
C MET A 87 -11.98 9.98 2.49
N ALA A 88 -10.69 10.30 2.64
CA ALA A 88 -10.15 10.94 3.83
C ALA A 88 -10.65 12.37 4.06
N GLU A 89 -10.47 12.84 5.28
CA GLU A 89 -10.65 14.22 5.67
C GLU A 89 -9.44 15.07 5.24
N ASP A 90 -9.67 16.23 4.69
CA ASP A 90 -8.66 17.26 4.45
C ASP A 90 -9.03 18.57 5.17
N GLU A 91 -8.14 19.56 5.16
CA GLU A 91 -8.34 20.86 5.84
C GLU A 91 -9.60 21.62 5.38
N ARG A 92 -10.19 21.23 4.24
CA ARG A 92 -11.32 21.91 3.60
C ARG A 92 -12.58 21.05 3.51
N ARG A 93 -12.49 19.74 3.76
CA ARG A 93 -13.59 18.79 3.57
C ARG A 93 -13.63 17.76 4.70
N ALA A 94 -14.79 17.61 5.31
CA ALA A 94 -15.05 16.45 6.14
C ALA A 94 -14.89 15.16 5.32
N GLY A 95 -14.26 14.15 5.91
CA GLY A 95 -13.99 12.88 5.23
C GLY A 95 -15.26 12.26 4.65
N LEU A 96 -15.22 11.92 3.36
CA LEU A 96 -16.37 11.33 2.68
C LEU A 96 -16.81 10.02 3.34
N PHE A 97 -15.87 9.28 3.95
CA PHE A 97 -16.17 8.04 4.68
C PHE A 97 -17.21 8.25 5.79
N ARG A 98 -17.27 9.43 6.43
CA ARG A 98 -18.22 9.75 7.51
C ARG A 98 -19.67 9.86 7.02
N LYS A 99 -19.88 10.05 5.71
CA LYS A 99 -21.21 10.11 5.10
C LYS A 99 -21.83 8.72 4.88
N TYR A 100 -21.02 7.66 4.97
CA TYR A 100 -21.52 6.28 4.97
C TYR A 100 -21.77 5.83 6.42
N PRO A 101 -22.83 5.05 6.69
CA PRO A 101 -23.00 4.39 7.98
C PRO A 101 -21.77 3.54 8.33
N ARG A 102 -21.45 3.43 9.62
CA ARG A 102 -20.28 2.67 10.08
C ARG A 102 -20.33 1.19 9.71
N ASP A 103 -21.52 0.65 9.61
CA ASP A 103 -21.84 -0.75 9.26
C ASP A 103 -22.20 -0.94 7.77
N PHE A 104 -22.00 0.09 6.95
CA PHE A 104 -22.37 0.05 5.53
C PHE A 104 -21.62 -1.03 4.75
N PHE A 105 -20.32 -1.21 5.02
CA PHE A 105 -19.53 -2.23 4.36
C PHE A 105 -19.47 -3.52 5.20
N ASP A 106 -19.58 -4.65 4.52
CA ASP A 106 -19.39 -5.98 5.11
C ASP A 106 -17.91 -6.38 5.11
N LEU A 107 -17.17 -5.97 4.06
CA LEU A 107 -15.74 -6.21 3.88
C LEU A 107 -15.04 -4.94 3.39
N VAL A 108 -13.88 -4.64 3.96
CA VAL A 108 -12.94 -3.64 3.45
C VAL A 108 -11.65 -4.35 3.08
N VAL A 109 -11.28 -4.31 1.81
CA VAL A 109 -9.98 -4.79 1.30
C VAL A 109 -9.04 -3.61 1.16
N VAL A 110 -7.85 -3.72 1.73
CA VAL A 110 -6.83 -2.66 1.73
C VAL A 110 -5.62 -3.17 0.97
N ASP A 111 -5.43 -2.68 -0.24
CA ASP A 111 -4.26 -3.04 -1.04
C ASP A 111 -3.07 -2.13 -0.68
N GLU A 112 -1.86 -2.72 -0.68
CA GLU A 112 -0.61 -2.08 -0.28
C GLU A 112 -0.71 -1.37 1.09
N CYS A 113 -1.28 -2.06 2.08
CA CYS A 113 -1.59 -1.53 3.41
C CYS A 113 -0.35 -1.10 4.25
N HIS A 114 0.86 -1.20 3.68
CA HIS A 114 2.12 -0.72 4.25
C HIS A 114 2.50 0.69 3.78
N ARG A 115 1.85 1.21 2.73
CA ARG A 115 2.21 2.48 2.11
C ARG A 115 1.50 3.65 2.76
N GLY A 116 2.24 4.72 3.03
CA GLY A 116 1.73 6.01 3.46
C GLY A 116 2.84 6.91 4.01
N SER A 117 2.67 8.22 3.90
CA SER A 117 3.36 9.20 4.73
C SER A 117 2.68 9.22 6.11
N ALA A 118 3.32 9.76 7.14
CA ALA A 118 2.74 9.85 8.49
C ALA A 118 1.33 10.50 8.50
N ARG A 119 1.04 11.38 7.54
CA ARG A 119 -0.26 12.02 7.35
C ARG A 119 -1.26 11.11 6.63
N ALA A 120 -0.79 10.30 5.68
CA ALA A 120 -1.62 9.30 4.99
C ALA A 120 -1.90 8.09 5.90
N ASP A 121 -0.98 7.76 6.82
CA ASP A 121 -1.16 6.69 7.81
C ASP A 121 -2.26 7.00 8.82
N SER A 122 -2.47 8.28 9.20
CA SER A 122 -3.63 8.66 10.01
C SER A 122 -4.93 8.57 9.21
N ALA A 123 -4.94 9.01 7.96
CA ALA A 123 -6.13 9.08 7.14
C ALA A 123 -6.75 7.72 6.81
N TRP A 124 -5.93 6.72 6.40
CA TRP A 124 -6.48 5.39 6.13
C TRP A 124 -6.93 4.67 7.41
N ARG A 125 -6.23 4.90 8.54
CA ARG A 125 -6.65 4.36 9.85
C ARG A 125 -7.99 4.92 10.29
N ASP A 126 -8.24 6.21 10.07
CA ASP A 126 -9.53 6.83 10.39
C ASP A 126 -10.67 6.23 9.57
N ILE A 127 -10.43 5.95 8.28
CA ILE A 127 -11.38 5.25 7.42
C ILE A 127 -11.65 3.84 7.97
N LEU A 128 -10.61 3.06 8.29
CA LEU A 128 -10.77 1.71 8.81
C LEU A 128 -11.39 1.67 10.21
N ASN A 129 -11.07 2.64 11.07
CA ASN A 129 -11.68 2.77 12.39
C ASN A 129 -13.17 3.15 12.28
N HIS A 130 -13.54 3.96 11.29
CA HIS A 130 -14.95 4.27 11.02
C HIS A 130 -15.72 3.01 10.62
N PHE A 131 -15.15 2.20 9.72
CA PHE A 131 -15.73 0.93 9.28
C PHE A 131 -15.25 -0.28 10.11
N GLU A 132 -14.93 -0.05 11.38
CA GLU A 132 -14.51 -1.12 12.31
C GLU A 132 -15.49 -2.30 12.35
N PRO A 133 -16.81 -2.12 12.22
CA PRO A 133 -17.72 -3.23 12.12
C PRO A 133 -17.43 -4.18 10.95
N ALA A 134 -16.90 -3.71 9.82
CA ALA A 134 -16.57 -4.55 8.67
C ALA A 134 -15.47 -5.59 8.97
N ALA A 135 -15.47 -6.70 8.25
CA ALA A 135 -14.27 -7.51 8.13
C ALA A 135 -13.22 -6.70 7.34
N GLN A 136 -11.96 -6.72 7.77
CA GLN A 136 -10.89 -5.93 7.15
C GLN A 136 -9.77 -6.85 6.70
N LEU A 137 -9.46 -6.82 5.40
CA LEU A 137 -8.43 -7.62 4.78
C LEU A 137 -7.30 -6.71 4.27
N GLY A 138 -6.18 -6.70 4.97
CA GLY A 138 -4.96 -6.06 4.51
C GLY A 138 -4.17 -6.96 3.56
N MET A 139 -3.65 -6.39 2.49
CA MET A 139 -2.81 -7.09 1.52
C MET A 139 -1.55 -6.28 1.28
N THR A 140 -0.38 -6.93 1.32
CA THR A 140 0.90 -6.27 1.10
C THR A 140 1.97 -7.25 0.66
N ALA A 141 2.97 -6.76 -0.08
CA ALA A 141 4.19 -7.52 -0.35
C ALA A 141 5.24 -7.35 0.76
N THR A 142 5.26 -6.20 1.40
CA THR A 142 6.30 -5.77 2.36
C THR A 142 5.66 -5.16 3.59
N PRO A 143 5.21 -5.97 4.56
CA PRO A 143 4.63 -5.42 5.78
C PRO A 143 5.69 -4.67 6.58
N LEU A 144 5.37 -3.47 7.02
CA LEU A 144 6.24 -2.64 7.87
C LEU A 144 6.18 -3.14 9.33
N ARG A 145 7.35 -3.20 9.98
CA ARG A 145 7.54 -3.66 11.36
C ARG A 145 8.13 -2.61 12.29
N GLU A 146 8.30 -1.37 11.80
CA GLU A 146 8.97 -0.32 12.56
C GLU A 146 7.95 0.71 13.08
N ASP A 147 7.94 0.92 14.40
CA ASP A 147 7.21 1.94 15.14
C ASP A 147 5.71 2.08 14.82
N SER A 148 5.21 3.32 14.72
CA SER A 148 3.81 3.67 14.46
C SER A 148 3.29 3.25 13.08
N ARG A 149 4.15 2.71 12.21
CA ARG A 149 3.82 2.22 10.86
C ARG A 149 3.66 0.71 10.78
N ASP A 150 3.67 0.04 11.89
CA ASP A 150 3.64 -1.41 11.92
C ASP A 150 2.29 -1.95 11.46
N THR A 151 2.29 -2.55 10.26
CA THR A 151 1.14 -3.24 9.68
C THR A 151 0.66 -4.39 10.57
N TYR A 152 1.58 -5.04 11.30
CA TYR A 152 1.26 -6.13 12.22
C TYR A 152 0.54 -5.65 13.48
N LEU A 153 0.81 -4.42 13.95
CA LEU A 153 0.07 -3.85 15.10
C LEU A 153 -1.41 -3.66 14.77
N TYR A 154 -1.72 -3.34 13.53
CA TYR A 154 -3.10 -3.13 13.12
C TYR A 154 -3.83 -4.41 12.74
N PHE A 155 -3.25 -5.21 11.85
CA PHE A 155 -3.90 -6.39 11.28
C PHE A 155 -3.59 -7.68 12.04
N GLY A 156 -2.56 -7.71 12.86
CA GLY A 156 -2.02 -8.91 13.47
C GLY A 156 -1.03 -9.64 12.55
N ASN A 157 -0.64 -10.84 12.95
CA ASN A 157 0.23 -11.68 12.13
C ASN A 157 -0.47 -12.10 10.83
N PRO A 158 0.28 -12.25 9.71
CA PRO A 158 -0.30 -12.72 8.47
C PRO A 158 -0.98 -14.08 8.64
N LEU A 159 -2.22 -14.17 8.13
CA LEU A 159 -2.93 -15.44 8.00
C LEU A 159 -2.23 -16.35 6.98
N TYR A 160 -1.66 -15.76 5.94
CA TYR A 160 -0.93 -16.44 4.89
C TYR A 160 0.19 -15.56 4.36
N THR A 161 1.33 -16.19 4.10
CA THR A 161 2.50 -15.55 3.49
C THR A 161 2.94 -16.34 2.26
N TYR A 162 3.03 -15.68 1.12
CA TYR A 162 3.62 -16.19 -0.10
C TYR A 162 4.83 -15.34 -0.46
N SER A 163 6.01 -15.87 -0.14
CA SER A 163 7.28 -15.13 -0.23
C SER A 163 7.79 -15.03 -1.67
N LEU A 164 8.71 -14.10 -1.91
CA LEU A 164 9.44 -13.99 -3.17
C LEU A 164 10.15 -15.30 -3.51
N GLN A 165 10.76 -15.97 -2.53
CA GLN A 165 11.45 -17.23 -2.72
C GLN A 165 10.49 -18.34 -3.17
N GLN A 166 9.31 -18.43 -2.57
CA GLN A 166 8.28 -19.37 -3.00
C GLN A 166 7.80 -19.06 -4.43
N GLY A 167 7.55 -17.80 -4.74
CA GLY A 167 7.13 -17.38 -6.09
C GLY A 167 8.17 -17.73 -7.17
N ILE A 168 9.46 -17.66 -6.84
CA ILE A 168 10.54 -18.10 -7.74
C ILE A 168 10.57 -19.64 -7.86
N ALA A 169 10.48 -20.33 -6.72
CA ALA A 169 10.49 -21.80 -6.71
C ALA A 169 9.32 -22.41 -7.49
N ASP A 170 8.15 -21.79 -7.38
CA ASP A 170 6.92 -22.20 -8.09
C ASP A 170 6.87 -21.72 -9.56
N GLY A 171 7.88 -20.97 -10.04
CA GLY A 171 7.99 -20.50 -11.42
C GLY A 171 7.10 -19.31 -11.78
N PHE A 172 6.46 -18.65 -10.80
CA PHE A 172 5.67 -17.44 -11.03
C PHE A 172 6.53 -16.17 -11.14
N LEU A 173 7.70 -16.17 -10.50
CA LEU A 173 8.63 -15.05 -10.51
C LEU A 173 9.98 -15.45 -11.08
N ALA A 174 10.59 -14.54 -11.82
CA ALA A 174 11.94 -14.76 -12.34
C ALA A 174 12.97 -14.77 -11.20
N PRO A 175 13.98 -15.65 -11.26
CA PRO A 175 15.09 -15.59 -10.34
C PRO A 175 15.90 -14.29 -10.57
N TYR A 176 16.46 -13.74 -9.51
CA TYR A 176 17.29 -12.55 -9.59
C TYR A 176 18.72 -12.83 -9.14
N ARG A 177 19.65 -12.02 -9.63
CA ARG A 177 21.01 -11.99 -9.14
C ARG A 177 21.26 -10.64 -8.49
N VAL A 178 21.82 -10.65 -7.30
CA VAL A 178 22.21 -9.42 -6.61
C VAL A 178 23.67 -9.10 -6.98
N HIS A 179 23.87 -7.98 -7.67
CA HIS A 179 25.17 -7.40 -7.87
C HIS A 179 25.34 -6.25 -6.89
N ARG A 180 26.21 -6.44 -5.90
CA ARG A 180 26.50 -5.39 -4.95
C ARG A 180 27.64 -4.53 -5.50
N VAL A 181 27.31 -3.32 -5.89
CA VAL A 181 28.31 -2.32 -6.26
C VAL A 181 28.73 -1.60 -4.99
N ILE A 182 30.04 -1.64 -4.69
CA ILE A 182 30.65 -0.94 -3.57
C ILE A 182 31.65 0.03 -4.17
N THR A 183 31.42 1.31 -4.00
CA THR A 183 32.37 2.34 -4.44
C THR A 183 33.50 2.48 -3.41
N GLU A 184 34.61 3.10 -3.78
CA GLU A 184 35.71 3.36 -2.84
C GLU A 184 35.24 4.20 -1.64
N TRP A 185 34.32 5.13 -1.87
CA TRP A 185 33.70 5.95 -0.82
C TRP A 185 32.87 5.11 0.16
N ASP A 186 32.19 4.08 -0.33
CA ASP A 186 31.39 3.18 0.50
C ASP A 186 32.26 2.23 1.34
N ALA A 187 33.45 1.87 0.85
CA ALA A 187 34.33 0.92 1.50
C ALA A 187 35.22 1.56 2.58
N ALA A 188 35.74 2.77 2.31
CA ALA A 188 36.74 3.42 3.16
C ALA A 188 36.19 4.60 3.96
N GLY A 189 34.93 5.03 3.72
CA GLY A 189 34.46 6.33 4.11
C GLY A 189 35.05 7.43 3.23
N TRP A 190 34.60 8.64 3.39
CA TRP A 190 35.04 9.76 2.58
C TRP A 190 35.06 11.06 3.39
N ARG A 191 36.09 11.88 3.10
CA ARG A 191 36.19 13.27 3.60
C ARG A 191 36.25 14.23 2.43
N PRO A 192 35.57 15.39 2.52
CA PRO A 192 35.66 16.40 1.48
C PRO A 192 37.07 16.98 1.38
N SER A 193 37.48 17.32 0.18
CA SER A 193 38.62 18.21 -0.02
C SER A 193 38.19 19.65 0.33
N LYS A 194 39.18 20.52 0.55
CA LYS A 194 38.91 21.91 0.89
C LYS A 194 38.04 22.57 -0.18
N ASP A 195 36.97 23.21 0.24
CA ASP A 195 36.01 23.93 -0.61
C ASP A 195 35.21 23.03 -1.59
N GLU A 196 35.09 21.72 -1.33
CA GLU A 196 34.31 20.81 -2.17
C GLU A 196 32.80 21.05 -1.99
N LEU A 197 32.07 20.99 -3.09
CA LEU A 197 30.62 21.21 -3.13
C LEU A 197 29.89 19.90 -3.42
N ASP A 198 28.70 19.76 -2.84
CA ASP A 198 27.82 18.65 -3.15
C ASP A 198 27.25 18.78 -4.58
N ARG A 199 26.51 17.76 -5.04
CA ARG A 199 25.90 17.78 -6.39
C ARG A 199 24.89 18.91 -6.59
N TYR A 200 24.44 19.55 -5.52
CA TYR A 200 23.55 20.70 -5.55
C TYR A 200 24.27 22.05 -5.40
N GLY A 201 25.62 22.03 -5.36
CA GLY A 201 26.44 23.25 -5.22
C GLY A 201 26.53 23.80 -3.80
N ARG A 202 26.25 23.01 -2.78
CA ARG A 202 26.32 23.41 -1.37
C ARG A 202 27.70 23.03 -0.80
N ALA A 203 28.27 23.88 0.06
CA ALA A 203 29.48 23.55 0.78
C ALA A 203 29.29 22.31 1.66
N ILE A 204 30.21 21.38 1.58
CA ILE A 204 30.19 20.15 2.37
C ILE A 204 31.00 20.43 3.66
N PRO A 205 30.43 20.22 4.85
CA PRO A 205 31.18 20.35 6.10
C PRO A 205 32.37 19.39 6.13
N ASP A 206 33.50 19.84 6.73
CA ASP A 206 34.69 19.00 6.91
C ASP A 206 34.44 17.96 8.01
N ASP A 207 33.88 16.83 7.60
CA ASP A 207 33.59 15.67 8.46
C ASP A 207 33.86 14.37 7.71
N GLU A 208 33.85 13.24 8.43
CA GLU A 208 33.99 11.92 7.84
C GLU A 208 32.62 11.33 7.56
N TYR A 209 32.35 11.03 6.28
CA TYR A 209 31.08 10.49 5.83
C TYR A 209 31.19 8.99 5.54
N GLN A 210 30.23 8.23 6.04
CA GLN A 210 30.09 6.79 5.85
C GLN A 210 28.96 6.49 4.86
N THR A 211 28.85 5.25 4.37
CA THR A 211 27.82 4.80 3.41
C THR A 211 26.40 5.26 3.78
N LYS A 212 26.06 5.28 5.08
CA LYS A 212 24.76 5.70 5.61
C LYS A 212 24.47 7.21 5.45
N ASP A 213 25.51 8.01 5.25
CA ASP A 213 25.43 9.48 5.19
C ASP A 213 25.25 9.96 3.74
N PHE A 214 25.63 9.14 2.75
CA PHE A 214 25.45 9.47 1.35
C PHE A 214 23.95 9.50 0.97
N GLU A 215 23.59 10.45 0.14
CA GLU A 215 22.23 10.79 -0.30
C GLU A 215 21.29 11.27 0.83
N ARG A 216 21.65 11.07 2.09
CA ARG A 216 20.90 11.55 3.24
C ARG A 216 21.45 12.87 3.80
N VAL A 217 22.76 12.97 3.95
CA VAL A 217 23.48 14.13 4.51
C VAL A 217 24.26 14.82 3.41
N VAL A 218 24.98 14.05 2.61
CA VAL A 218 25.82 14.55 1.50
C VAL A 218 25.53 13.78 0.21
N ALA A 219 25.42 14.49 -0.90
CA ALA A 219 25.19 13.92 -2.22
C ALA A 219 26.36 14.24 -3.15
N LEU A 220 27.18 13.24 -3.42
CA LEU A 220 28.37 13.38 -4.27
C LEU A 220 28.05 13.08 -5.73
N ARG A 221 28.37 14.02 -6.63
CA ARG A 221 28.17 13.84 -8.06
C ARG A 221 28.95 12.64 -8.60
N ALA A 222 30.24 12.54 -8.25
CA ALA A 222 31.10 11.45 -8.69
C ALA A 222 30.59 10.06 -8.26
N ARG A 223 30.06 9.94 -7.02
CA ARG A 223 29.46 8.70 -6.53
C ARG A 223 28.17 8.36 -7.30
N THR A 224 27.35 9.35 -7.57
CA THR A 224 26.11 9.16 -8.35
C THR A 224 26.42 8.68 -9.75
N GLU A 225 27.43 9.28 -10.42
CA GLU A 225 27.88 8.89 -11.77
C GLU A 225 28.51 7.49 -11.80
N ALA A 226 29.19 7.07 -10.72
CA ALA A 226 29.78 5.72 -10.63
C ALA A 226 28.75 4.60 -10.41
N ILE A 227 27.55 4.92 -9.90
CA ILE A 227 26.46 3.97 -9.63
C ILE A 227 25.47 3.88 -10.82
N ALA A 228 25.35 4.96 -11.60
CA ALA A 228 24.43 5.04 -12.74
C ALA A 228 24.92 4.23 -13.93
#